data_636145926d91cfd5fedb23ea786fcba5
#
_entry.id   636145926d91cfd5fedb23ea786fcba5
#
_cell.length_a   1.000
_cell.length_b   1.000
_cell.length_c   1.000
_cell.angle_alpha   90.00
_cell.angle_beta   90.00
_cell.angle_gamma   90.00
#
_symmetry.space_group_name_H-M   'P 1'
#
loop_
_entity.id
_entity.type
_entity.pdbx_description
1 polymer ?
#
loop_
_entity_poly.entity_id
_entity_poly.type
_entity_poly.pdbx_seq_one_letter_code
_entity_poly.pdbx_strand_id
1 'polypeptide(L)'
;MKKGEIYEGIIEKVEFPNKGFVWVDDQKVIVKNGIPGQKVRFMINKKRSGRAEGRLLEVLEKSPLETREPACQEFPACGGCMYQTMSYEAQKEMKECQVRELLDGAVRESLAKIGKNGDVTEEAEAADRLYHWDGIYGSPIEFGYRN
;
A
#
# COMPACT_ATOMS: atom_id res chain seq x y z
N MET A 1 -2.00 6.01 -22.95
CA MET A 1 -2.18 4.80 -22.11
C MET A 1 -3.51 4.15 -22.46
N LYS A 2 -3.47 2.94 -22.97
CA LYS A 2 -4.66 2.19 -23.41
C LYS A 2 -4.74 0.86 -22.67
N LYS A 3 -5.95 0.30 -22.58
CA LYS A 3 -6.16 -1.04 -22.03
C LYS A 3 -5.40 -2.08 -22.85
N GLY A 4 -4.64 -2.95 -22.17
CA GLY A 4 -3.81 -3.97 -22.80
C GLY A 4 -2.36 -3.56 -23.00
N GLU A 5 -2.02 -2.29 -22.88
CA GLU A 5 -0.63 -1.85 -22.97
C GLU A 5 0.16 -2.27 -21.73
N ILE A 6 1.43 -2.57 -21.92
CA ILE A 6 2.36 -3.01 -20.87
C ILE A 6 3.35 -1.89 -20.57
N TYR A 7 3.56 -1.65 -19.29
CA TYR A 7 4.49 -0.65 -18.78
C TYR A 7 5.36 -1.23 -17.68
N GLU A 8 6.44 -0.55 -17.39
CA GLU A 8 7.35 -0.86 -16.29
C GLU A 8 7.50 0.38 -15.41
N GLY A 9 7.65 0.15 -14.12
CA GLY A 9 7.88 1.24 -13.18
C GLY A 9 8.14 0.74 -11.77
N ILE A 10 8.50 1.69 -10.90
CA ILE A 10 8.78 1.40 -9.49
C ILE A 10 7.54 1.73 -8.67
N ILE A 11 7.16 0.81 -7.79
CA ILE A 11 6.09 1.05 -6.83
C ILE A 11 6.62 2.02 -5.76
N GLU A 12 6.10 3.24 -5.76
CA GLU A 12 6.55 4.27 -4.82
C GLU A 12 5.91 4.12 -3.45
N LYS A 13 4.64 3.74 -3.41
CA LYS A 13 3.86 3.64 -2.18
C LYS A 13 2.77 2.59 -2.33
N VAL A 14 2.44 1.94 -1.24
CA VAL A 14 1.28 1.03 -1.15
C VAL A 14 0.30 1.58 -0.12
N GLU A 15 -0.90 1.93 -0.57
CA GLU A 15 -1.99 2.34 0.30
C GLU A 15 -2.86 1.13 0.68
N PHE A 16 -3.59 1.28 1.78
CA PHE A 16 -4.48 0.23 2.28
C PHE A 16 -5.54 -0.16 1.23
N PRO A 17 -5.84 -1.42 1.04
CA PRO A 17 -5.19 -2.58 1.66
C PRO A 17 -3.94 -3.09 0.92
N ASN A 18 -3.84 -2.89 -0.38
CA ASN A 18 -2.78 -3.42 -1.23
C ASN A 18 -2.62 -2.64 -2.54
N LYS A 19 -2.98 -1.37 -2.54
CA LYS A 19 -2.95 -0.50 -3.73
C LYS A 19 -1.58 0.14 -3.88
N GLY A 20 -0.73 -0.46 -4.71
CA GLY A 20 0.54 0.13 -5.10
C GLY A 20 0.35 1.23 -6.14
N PHE A 21 1.19 2.26 -6.09
CA PHE A 21 1.17 3.35 -7.06
C PHE A 21 2.46 3.39 -7.87
N VAL A 22 2.29 3.45 -9.17
CA VAL A 22 3.38 3.63 -10.12
C VAL A 22 3.05 4.86 -10.99
N TRP A 23 4.04 5.70 -11.23
CA TRP A 23 3.92 6.83 -12.14
C TRP A 23 4.42 6.47 -13.53
N VAL A 24 3.61 6.67 -14.54
CA VAL A 24 3.96 6.51 -15.95
C VAL A 24 3.54 7.78 -16.68
N ASP A 25 4.50 8.48 -17.26
CA ASP A 25 4.25 9.74 -18.00
C ASP A 25 3.34 10.73 -17.25
N ASP A 26 3.66 11.00 -15.98
CA ASP A 26 2.90 11.86 -15.08
C ASP A 26 1.49 11.36 -14.74
N GLN A 27 1.14 10.16 -15.14
CA GLN A 27 -0.13 9.52 -14.80
C GLN A 27 0.06 8.46 -13.70
N LYS A 28 -0.73 8.57 -12.64
CA LYS A 28 -0.73 7.62 -11.53
C LYS A 28 -1.49 6.35 -11.91
N VAL A 29 -0.82 5.21 -11.82
CA VAL A 29 -1.40 3.89 -12.08
C VAL A 29 -1.45 3.09 -10.78
N ILE A 30 -2.60 2.48 -10.51
CA ILE A 30 -2.77 1.59 -9.36
C ILE A 30 -2.41 0.17 -9.79
N VAL A 31 -1.41 -0.41 -9.14
CA VAL A 31 -0.98 -1.80 -9.35
C VAL A 31 -1.11 -2.54 -8.01
N LYS A 32 -2.02 -3.49 -7.94
CA LYS A 32 -2.27 -4.25 -6.71
C LYS A 32 -1.21 -5.33 -6.48
N ASN A 33 -1.03 -5.70 -5.22
CA ASN A 33 -0.17 -6.80 -4.77
C ASN A 33 1.33 -6.58 -4.93
N GLY A 34 1.76 -5.34 -5.12
CA GLY A 34 3.17 -4.99 -5.14
C GLY A 34 3.69 -4.57 -3.76
N ILE A 35 5.00 -4.50 -3.64
CA ILE A 35 5.72 -4.04 -2.43
C ILE A 35 6.40 -2.71 -2.76
N PRO A 36 6.38 -1.72 -1.85
CA PRO A 36 7.07 -0.45 -2.10
C PRO A 36 8.55 -0.67 -2.44
N GLY A 37 9.03 -0.05 -3.51
CA GLY A 37 10.41 -0.19 -3.99
C GLY A 37 10.63 -1.26 -5.03
N GLN A 38 9.64 -2.12 -5.30
CA GLN A 38 9.74 -3.09 -6.40
C GLN A 38 9.69 -2.40 -7.76
N LYS A 39 10.54 -2.84 -8.68
CA LYS A 39 10.36 -2.54 -10.09
C LYS A 39 9.51 -3.63 -10.73
N VAL A 40 8.39 -3.25 -11.29
CA VAL A 40 7.39 -4.18 -11.79
C VAL A 40 7.03 -3.93 -13.25
N ARG A 41 6.64 -4.99 -13.93
CA ARG A 41 5.99 -4.94 -15.24
C ARG A 41 4.50 -5.20 -15.03
N PHE A 42 3.66 -4.37 -15.61
CA PHE A 42 2.21 -4.46 -15.46
C PHE A 42 1.49 -4.11 -16.75
N MET A 43 0.28 -4.63 -16.88
CA MET A 43 -0.59 -4.38 -18.02
C MET A 43 -1.80 -3.57 -17.58
N ILE A 44 -2.14 -2.53 -18.33
CA ILE A 44 -3.33 -1.72 -18.07
C ILE A 44 -4.58 -2.55 -18.32
N ASN A 45 -5.37 -2.76 -17.27
CA ASN A 45 -6.60 -3.55 -17.38
C ASN A 45 -7.87 -2.69 -17.27
N LYS A 46 -7.80 -1.55 -16.59
CA LYS A 46 -8.92 -0.62 -16.48
C LYS A 46 -8.44 0.84 -16.61
N LYS A 47 -9.29 1.64 -17.22
CA LYS A 47 -9.10 3.10 -17.28
C LYS A 47 -10.46 3.75 -17.08
N ARG A 48 -10.57 4.62 -16.06
CA ARG A 48 -11.77 5.41 -15.76
C ARG A 48 -11.38 6.80 -15.31
N SER A 49 -11.98 7.83 -15.90
CA SER A 49 -11.94 9.23 -15.41
C SER A 49 -10.59 9.67 -14.83
N GLY A 50 -9.50 9.53 -15.59
CA GLY A 50 -8.16 9.94 -15.14
C GLY A 50 -7.44 8.95 -14.21
N ARG A 51 -8.06 7.81 -13.89
CA ARG A 51 -7.42 6.74 -13.11
C ARG A 51 -7.17 5.53 -13.98
N ALA A 52 -5.97 4.99 -13.91
CA ALA A 52 -5.60 3.75 -14.57
C ALA A 52 -5.30 2.68 -13.51
N GLU A 53 -5.75 1.45 -13.76
CA GLU A 53 -5.39 0.29 -12.95
C GLU A 53 -4.63 -0.69 -13.82
N GLY A 54 -3.52 -1.19 -13.29
CA GLY A 54 -2.70 -2.19 -13.94
C GLY A 54 -2.72 -3.51 -13.18
N ARG A 55 -2.61 -4.59 -13.94
CA ARG A 55 -2.39 -5.94 -13.40
C ARG A 55 -0.90 -6.23 -13.36
N LEU A 56 -0.38 -6.58 -12.20
CA LEU A 56 1.00 -6.98 -12.04
C LEU A 56 1.27 -8.25 -12.85
N LEU A 57 2.25 -8.21 -13.73
CA LEU A 57 2.67 -9.36 -14.54
C LEU A 57 3.93 -10.00 -13.96
N GLU A 58 4.91 -9.19 -13.60
CA GLU A 58 6.23 -9.67 -13.18
C GLU A 58 6.92 -8.65 -12.29
N VAL A 59 7.67 -9.12 -11.31
CA VAL A 59 8.59 -8.31 -10.52
C VAL A 59 9.96 -8.38 -11.17
N LEU A 60 10.44 -7.27 -11.71
CA LEU A 60 11.73 -7.18 -12.42
C LEU A 60 12.90 -7.05 -11.45
N GLU A 61 12.72 -6.25 -10.41
CA GLU A 61 13.70 -6.06 -9.35
C GLU A 61 12.99 -6.07 -8.00
N LYS A 62 13.58 -6.80 -7.04
CA LYS A 62 13.05 -6.88 -5.68
C LYS A 62 13.18 -5.55 -4.94
N SER A 63 12.23 -5.27 -4.06
CA SER A 63 12.33 -4.15 -3.13
C SER A 63 13.45 -4.36 -2.11
N PRO A 64 14.12 -3.29 -1.66
CA PRO A 64 15.03 -3.36 -0.51
C PRO A 64 14.36 -3.89 0.77
N LEU A 65 13.03 -3.83 0.87
CA LEU A 65 12.25 -4.37 1.98
C LEU A 65 12.09 -5.89 1.93
N GLU A 66 12.38 -6.51 0.80
CA GLU A 66 12.30 -7.96 0.60
C GLU A 66 13.60 -8.63 1.09
N THR A 67 13.70 -8.84 2.38
CA THR A 67 14.91 -9.29 3.07
C THR A 67 14.96 -10.79 3.33
N ARG A 68 13.91 -11.52 2.97
CA ARG A 68 13.83 -12.98 3.19
C ARG A 68 13.18 -13.71 2.03
N GLU A 69 13.46 -15.00 1.94
CA GLU A 69 12.82 -15.90 0.98
C GLU A 69 11.40 -16.26 1.46
N PRO A 70 10.45 -16.49 0.54
CA PRO A 70 9.10 -16.90 0.94
C PRO A 70 9.12 -18.29 1.60
N ALA A 71 8.43 -18.42 2.73
CA ALA A 71 8.35 -19.68 3.47
C ALA A 71 7.42 -20.71 2.80
N CYS A 72 6.47 -20.25 2.01
CA CYS A 72 5.49 -21.08 1.34
C CYS A 72 5.85 -21.29 -0.13
N GLN A 73 5.83 -22.54 -0.61
CA GLN A 73 6.13 -22.88 -2.00
C GLN A 73 5.10 -22.35 -3.00
N GLU A 74 3.87 -22.11 -2.54
CA GLU A 74 2.79 -21.59 -3.37
C GLU A 74 2.83 -20.06 -3.56
N PHE A 75 3.75 -19.38 -2.88
CA PHE A 75 3.94 -17.94 -3.05
C PHE A 75 4.72 -17.66 -4.35
N PRO A 76 4.34 -16.66 -5.18
CA PRO A 76 3.21 -15.73 -5.03
C PRO A 76 1.91 -16.17 -5.71
N ALA A 77 1.84 -17.37 -6.27
CA ALA A 77 0.68 -17.85 -7.04
C ALA A 77 -0.60 -17.94 -6.19
N CYS A 78 -0.47 -18.35 -4.92
CA CYS A 78 -1.57 -18.33 -3.98
C CYS A 78 -1.84 -16.91 -3.48
N GLY A 79 -3.08 -16.45 -3.51
CA GLY A 79 -3.48 -15.13 -3.06
C GLY A 79 -3.62 -14.95 -1.54
N GLY A 80 -3.26 -15.96 -0.74
CA GLY A 80 -3.43 -15.93 0.71
C GLY A 80 -2.42 -15.07 1.47
N CYS A 81 -1.22 -14.88 0.93
CA CYS A 81 -0.15 -14.10 1.55
C CYS A 81 0.44 -13.14 0.54
N MET A 82 0.53 -11.86 0.90
CA MET A 82 1.01 -10.81 -0.02
C MET A 82 2.47 -10.43 0.22
N TYR A 83 2.95 -10.52 1.43
CA TYR A 83 4.21 -9.89 1.85
C TYR A 83 5.21 -10.86 2.50
N GLN A 84 5.20 -12.12 2.11
CA GLN A 84 6.08 -13.14 2.72
C GLN A 84 7.58 -12.84 2.61
N THR A 85 7.99 -12.14 1.56
CA THR A 85 9.39 -11.77 1.34
C THR A 85 9.86 -10.60 2.20
N MET A 86 8.94 -9.86 2.81
CA MET A 86 9.25 -8.80 3.76
C MET A 86 9.42 -9.39 5.17
N SER A 87 10.31 -8.79 5.98
CA SER A 87 10.38 -9.12 7.40
C SER A 87 9.04 -8.80 8.08
N TYR A 88 8.71 -9.51 9.16
CA TYR A 88 7.46 -9.28 9.87
C TYR A 88 7.38 -7.86 10.46
N GLU A 89 8.52 -7.34 10.95
CA GLU A 89 8.61 -5.96 11.43
C GLU A 89 8.29 -4.94 10.32
N ALA A 90 8.84 -5.12 9.11
CA ALA A 90 8.54 -4.26 7.97
C ALA A 90 7.06 -4.34 7.56
N GLN A 91 6.45 -5.53 7.61
CA GLN A 91 5.01 -5.70 7.35
C GLN A 91 4.17 -4.94 8.38
N LYS A 92 4.51 -5.01 9.66
CA LYS A 92 3.81 -4.29 10.73
C LYS A 92 3.91 -2.78 10.55
N GLU A 93 5.10 -2.26 10.29
CA GLU A 93 5.32 -0.84 10.04
C GLU A 93 4.52 -0.32 8.86
N MET A 94 4.51 -1.06 7.76
CA MET A 94 3.73 -0.70 6.57
C MET A 94 2.24 -0.64 6.87
N LYS A 95 1.70 -1.64 7.57
CA LYS A 95 0.29 -1.68 7.95
C LYS A 95 -0.09 -0.58 8.94
N GLU A 96 0.78 -0.30 9.90
CA GLU A 96 0.59 0.81 10.84
C GLU A 96 0.48 2.14 10.09
N CYS A 97 1.40 2.43 9.20
CA CYS A 97 1.36 3.64 8.38
C CYS A 97 0.09 3.74 7.54
N GLN A 98 -0.33 2.65 6.90
CA GLN A 98 -1.53 2.60 6.07
C GLN A 98 -2.80 2.92 6.89
N VAL A 99 -2.95 2.29 8.05
CA VAL A 99 -4.12 2.49 8.89
C VAL A 99 -4.14 3.90 9.49
N ARG A 100 -3.01 4.39 9.95
CA ARG A 100 -2.90 5.77 10.49
C ARG A 100 -3.20 6.82 9.43
N GLU A 101 -2.76 6.64 8.19
CA GLU A 101 -3.11 7.53 7.09
C GLU A 101 -4.62 7.59 6.82
N LEU A 102 -5.30 6.45 6.90
CA LEU A 102 -6.76 6.39 6.76
C LEU A 102 -7.47 7.13 7.90
N LEU A 103 -7.04 6.93 9.14
CA LEU A 103 -7.60 7.58 10.32
C LEU A 103 -7.35 9.10 10.29
N ASP A 104 -6.13 9.51 10.01
CA ASP A 104 -5.77 10.91 9.91
C ASP A 104 -6.55 11.62 8.80
N GLY A 105 -6.73 10.98 7.66
CA GLY A 105 -7.53 11.48 6.56
C GLY A 105 -9.00 11.65 6.94
N ALA A 106 -9.60 10.70 7.63
CA ALA A 106 -10.97 10.75 8.11
C ALA A 106 -11.17 11.88 9.15
N VAL A 107 -10.22 12.05 10.04
CA VAL A 107 -10.25 13.13 11.04
C VAL A 107 -10.17 14.50 10.36
N ARG A 108 -9.26 14.68 9.39
CA ARG A 108 -9.15 15.93 8.63
C ARG A 108 -10.43 16.28 7.88
N GLU A 109 -11.07 15.30 7.23
CA GLU A 109 -12.36 15.50 6.56
C GLU A 109 -13.45 15.92 7.55
N SER A 110 -13.50 15.30 8.72
CA SER A 110 -14.47 15.64 9.77
C SER A 110 -14.27 17.07 10.29
N LEU A 111 -13.04 17.49 10.50
CA LEU A 111 -12.69 18.84 10.92
C LEU A 111 -13.03 19.88 9.85
N ALA A 112 -12.81 19.59 8.59
CA ALA A 112 -13.17 20.46 7.48
C ALA A 112 -14.69 20.67 7.38
N LYS A 113 -15.50 19.63 7.64
CA LYS A 113 -16.97 19.72 7.65
C LYS A 113 -17.52 20.55 8.81
N ILE A 114 -16.79 20.69 9.90
CA ILE A 114 -17.18 21.53 11.05
C ILE A 114 -16.91 23.03 10.78
N GLY A 115 -16.32 23.36 9.63
CA GLY A 115 -16.11 24.75 9.20
C GLY A 115 -14.97 25.46 9.92
N LYS A 116 -14.06 24.75 10.53
CA LYS A 116 -12.85 25.33 11.09
C LYS A 116 -11.81 25.48 9.98
N ASN A 117 -11.68 26.67 9.46
CA ASN A 117 -10.56 27.05 8.58
C ASN A 117 -9.29 27.14 9.44
N GLY A 118 -8.81 25.98 9.89
CA GLY A 118 -7.54 25.88 10.58
C GLY A 118 -6.39 25.78 9.61
N ASP A 119 -5.24 26.23 10.04
CA ASP A 119 -3.95 25.96 9.45
C ASP A 119 -3.73 24.43 9.44
N VAL A 120 -3.00 23.90 8.47
CA VAL A 120 -2.67 22.46 8.32
C VAL A 120 -2.03 21.89 9.59
N THR A 121 -1.27 22.71 10.31
CA THR A 121 -0.64 22.35 11.57
C THR A 121 -1.67 22.14 12.69
N GLU A 122 -2.71 22.96 12.77
CA GLU A 122 -3.79 22.80 13.74
C GLU A 122 -4.63 21.56 13.46
N GLU A 123 -4.87 21.22 12.18
CA GLU A 123 -5.56 20.00 11.78
C GLU A 123 -4.78 18.75 12.19
N ALA A 124 -3.46 18.74 12.01
CA ALA A 124 -2.60 17.63 12.42
C ALA A 124 -2.59 17.45 13.94
N GLU A 125 -2.48 18.53 14.69
CA GLU A 125 -2.55 18.52 16.17
C GLU A 125 -3.92 18.07 16.65
N ALA A 126 -5.00 18.50 16.00
CA ALA A 126 -6.35 18.08 16.34
C ALA A 126 -6.59 16.60 16.03
N ALA A 127 -6.01 16.09 14.94
CA ALA A 127 -6.05 14.65 14.59
C ALA A 127 -5.42 13.81 15.70
N ASP A 128 -4.26 14.20 16.23
CA ASP A 128 -3.58 13.50 17.32
C ASP A 128 -4.38 13.54 18.64
N ARG A 129 -5.28 14.50 18.82
CA ARG A 129 -6.15 14.61 20.01
C ARG A 129 -7.46 13.83 19.90
N LEU A 130 -7.94 13.56 18.69
CA LEU A 130 -9.24 12.91 18.48
C LEU A 130 -9.21 11.40 18.62
N TYR A 131 -8.06 10.78 18.48
CA TYR A 131 -7.88 9.37 18.77
C TYR A 131 -6.50 9.11 19.36
N HIS A 132 -6.40 8.03 20.11
CA HIS A 132 -5.14 7.57 20.68
C HIS A 132 -4.66 6.33 19.92
N TRP A 133 -3.39 6.33 19.51
CA TRP A 133 -2.77 5.20 18.83
C TRP A 133 -1.90 4.40 19.82
N ASP A 134 -2.35 3.20 20.16
CA ASP A 134 -1.64 2.32 21.10
C ASP A 134 -0.54 1.46 20.46
N GLY A 135 -0.37 1.57 19.15
CA GLY A 135 0.58 0.77 18.40
C GLY A 135 -0.08 -0.40 17.67
N ILE A 136 0.73 -1.31 17.18
CA ILE A 136 0.30 -2.51 16.46
C ILE A 136 0.79 -3.75 17.20
N TYR A 137 -0.12 -4.70 17.40
CA TYR A 137 0.21 -5.98 18.03
C TYR A 137 0.47 -7.03 16.96
N GLY A 138 1.65 -7.61 16.95
CA GLY A 138 2.01 -8.71 16.09
C GLY A 138 1.51 -10.05 16.58
N SER A 139 1.23 -10.97 15.65
CA SER A 139 0.97 -12.37 15.99
C SER A 139 2.26 -13.05 16.44
N PRO A 140 2.26 -13.87 17.50
CA PRO A 140 3.41 -14.68 17.86
C PRO A 140 3.69 -15.78 16.83
N ILE A 141 2.73 -16.10 15.97
CA ILE A 141 2.85 -17.10 14.90
C ILE A 141 2.56 -16.43 13.58
N GLU A 142 3.54 -16.41 12.67
CA GLU A 142 3.41 -15.80 11.34
C GLU A 142 2.72 -16.70 10.32
N PHE A 143 2.95 -18.01 10.41
CA PHE A 143 2.46 -19.02 9.46
C PHE A 143 1.75 -20.16 10.19
N GLY A 144 0.85 -20.83 9.50
CA GLY A 144 0.16 -22.00 10.04
C GLY A 144 -0.92 -21.70 11.08
N TYR A 145 -1.30 -20.46 11.26
CA TYR A 145 -2.30 -20.06 12.27
C TYR A 145 -3.76 -20.32 11.83
N ARG A 146 -3.97 -20.69 10.60
CA ARG A 146 -5.31 -20.99 10.05
C ARG A 146 -5.52 -22.46 9.68
N ASN A 147 -4.61 -23.32 9.98
CA ASN A 147 -4.66 -24.72 9.52
C ASN A 147 -4.72 -24.86 8.01
#